data_492ec2c90370c5b58f4dbe703fbe0ad7
#
_entry.id   492ec2c90370c5b58f4dbe703fbe0ad7
#
_cell.length_a   1.000
_cell.length_b   1.000
_cell.length_c   1.000
_cell.angle_alpha   90.00
_cell.angle_beta   90.00
_cell.angle_gamma   90.00
#
_symmetry.space_group_name_H-M   'P 1'
#
loop_
_entity.id
_entity.type
_entity.pdbx_description
1 polymer ?
#
loop_
_entity_poly.entity_id
_entity_poly.type
_entity_poly.pdbx_seq_one_letter_code
_entity_poly.pdbx_strand_id
1 'polypeptide(L)'
;MTVIRQLLILGFALGTTSGLQAQDKPPIIKVDDNALIVPIELLPSRHFVVLVKLNDKGPYRLILDTGAPLTIINSRIAKDAGLTKKSGGGGGILGLLGGGLNQIQVAKMQVGDVMSEKSGAVIMDHPTVQAISDAFKDDSGPIDGIIGFPFFAKFAMTVDYQKKEVSFKPNGYKPGDYMKDLMDSMAKIEEKNKPRVLASAALWGFAVDKEKSDEAEGVTVKTVFADGAAGKGGLKAGDRLLTLDGRWTDTLGDTAVAASLIKPGKAVIAIVMRDGKELKLTITPTTGN
;
A
#
# COMPACT_ATOMS: atom_id res chain seq x y z
N MET A 1 -45.25 0.70 -66.27
CA MET A 1 -44.76 1.99 -65.75
C MET A 1 -43.71 1.69 -64.74
N THR A 2 -42.43 1.74 -65.16
CA THR A 2 -41.28 1.31 -64.38
C THR A 2 -40.49 2.54 -63.98
N VAL A 3 -40.37 2.81 -62.68
CA VAL A 3 -39.58 3.93 -62.15
C VAL A 3 -38.22 3.41 -61.76
N ILE A 4 -37.23 3.84 -62.49
CA ILE A 4 -35.78 3.56 -62.23
C ILE A 4 -35.35 4.53 -61.14
N ARG A 5 -34.89 4.00 -60.00
CA ARG A 5 -34.17 4.74 -58.97
C ARG A 5 -32.67 4.65 -59.21
N GLN A 6 -32.09 5.80 -59.56
CA GLN A 6 -30.65 5.98 -59.62
C GLN A 6 -30.03 5.89 -58.21
N LEU A 7 -29.08 4.98 -58.03
CA LEU A 7 -28.24 4.87 -56.84
C LEU A 7 -27.07 5.84 -57.00
N LEU A 8 -26.97 6.83 -56.17
CA LEU A 8 -25.79 7.69 -56.01
C LEU A 8 -24.76 6.92 -55.18
N ILE A 9 -23.66 6.54 -55.81
CA ILE A 9 -22.52 5.97 -55.12
C ILE A 9 -21.67 7.12 -54.58
N LEU A 10 -21.75 7.36 -53.25
CA LEU A 10 -20.84 8.27 -52.56
C LEU A 10 -19.49 7.52 -52.35
N GLY A 11 -18.45 7.98 -53.03
CA GLY A 11 -17.10 7.48 -52.84
C GLY A 11 -16.58 7.83 -51.43
N PHE A 12 -16.36 6.80 -50.62
CA PHE A 12 -15.66 6.94 -49.36
C PHE A 12 -14.16 6.97 -49.63
N ALA A 13 -13.53 8.12 -49.42
CA ALA A 13 -12.09 8.26 -49.46
C ALA A 13 -11.47 7.37 -48.35
N LEU A 14 -10.68 6.42 -48.77
CA LEU A 14 -9.82 5.62 -47.89
C LEU A 14 -8.78 6.54 -47.24
N GLY A 15 -9.10 6.97 -45.99
CA GLY A 15 -8.14 7.58 -45.12
C GLY A 15 -7.06 6.56 -44.80
N THR A 16 -5.83 6.90 -45.08
CA THR A 16 -4.62 6.14 -44.73
C THR A 16 -4.59 5.86 -43.25
N THR A 17 -4.84 4.63 -42.87
CA THR A 17 -4.60 4.15 -41.51
C THR A 17 -3.11 4.29 -41.23
N SER A 18 -2.77 5.30 -40.43
CA SER A 18 -1.44 5.41 -39.82
C SER A 18 -1.14 4.11 -39.11
N GLY A 19 0.00 3.52 -39.49
CA GLY A 19 0.40 2.21 -39.03
C GLY A 19 0.32 2.11 -37.51
N LEU A 20 -0.35 1.07 -37.04
CA LEU A 20 -0.13 0.52 -35.72
C LEU A 20 1.39 0.19 -35.65
N GLN A 21 2.13 1.03 -34.94
CA GLN A 21 3.49 0.71 -34.59
C GLN A 21 3.46 -0.64 -33.92
N ALA A 22 4.26 -1.56 -34.46
CA ALA A 22 4.46 -2.86 -33.85
C ALA A 22 4.81 -2.62 -32.37
N GLN A 23 4.01 -3.16 -31.48
CA GLN A 23 4.35 -3.15 -30.06
C GLN A 23 5.75 -3.76 -29.95
N ASP A 24 6.69 -2.97 -29.44
CA ASP A 24 8.01 -3.48 -29.13
C ASP A 24 7.86 -4.75 -28.32
N LYS A 25 8.53 -5.81 -28.73
CA LYS A 25 8.55 -7.06 -27.97
C LYS A 25 8.91 -6.71 -26.52
N PRO A 26 8.17 -7.24 -25.54
CA PRO A 26 8.50 -6.97 -24.15
C PRO A 26 9.99 -7.26 -23.92
N PRO A 27 10.68 -6.46 -23.10
CA PRO A 27 12.09 -6.64 -22.86
C PRO A 27 12.33 -8.06 -22.34
N ILE A 28 13.27 -8.76 -22.96
CA ILE A 28 13.70 -10.10 -22.50
C ILE A 28 14.50 -9.85 -21.22
N ILE A 29 13.90 -10.15 -20.08
CA ILE A 29 14.60 -10.15 -18.79
C ILE A 29 15.50 -11.38 -18.79
N LYS A 30 16.81 -11.19 -18.94
CA LYS A 30 17.77 -12.27 -18.76
C LYS A 30 17.90 -12.56 -17.27
N VAL A 31 17.47 -13.73 -16.85
CA VAL A 31 17.79 -14.26 -15.51
C VAL A 31 19.26 -14.67 -15.54
N ASP A 32 20.03 -14.28 -14.53
CA ASP A 32 21.44 -14.63 -14.41
C ASP A 32 21.57 -16.15 -14.23
N ASP A 33 22.50 -16.78 -14.93
CA ASP A 33 22.73 -18.23 -14.87
C ASP A 33 23.07 -18.76 -13.47
N ASN A 34 23.45 -17.86 -12.55
CA ASN A 34 23.74 -18.18 -11.15
C ASN A 34 22.55 -17.90 -10.19
N ALA A 35 21.39 -17.54 -10.69
CA ALA A 35 20.22 -17.31 -9.88
C ALA A 35 19.54 -18.64 -9.49
N LEU A 36 19.16 -18.77 -8.22
CA LEU A 36 18.37 -19.88 -7.73
C LEU A 36 16.90 -19.64 -8.04
N ILE A 37 16.27 -20.55 -8.77
CA ILE A 37 14.88 -20.44 -9.19
C ILE A 37 13.99 -21.18 -8.19
N VAL A 38 12.94 -20.52 -7.72
CA VAL A 38 11.96 -21.07 -6.80
C VAL A 38 10.57 -20.95 -7.41
N PRO A 39 9.81 -22.06 -7.51
CA PRO A 39 8.43 -22.00 -7.93
C PRO A 39 7.57 -21.25 -6.91
N ILE A 40 6.61 -20.49 -7.40
CA ILE A 40 5.63 -19.77 -6.58
C ILE A 40 4.21 -20.23 -6.92
N GLU A 41 3.35 -20.25 -5.93
CA GLU A 41 1.92 -20.36 -6.10
C GLU A 41 1.32 -18.94 -6.15
N LEU A 42 0.53 -18.64 -7.16
CA LEU A 42 -0.22 -17.39 -7.24
C LEU A 42 -1.66 -17.65 -6.79
N LEU A 43 -2.03 -17.12 -5.63
CA LEU A 43 -3.40 -17.22 -5.13
C LEU A 43 -4.38 -16.40 -5.99
N PRO A 44 -5.69 -16.70 -5.95
CA PRO A 44 -6.71 -15.85 -6.58
C PRO A 44 -6.67 -14.40 -6.10
N SER A 45 -6.27 -14.17 -4.85
CA SER A 45 -6.01 -12.84 -4.25
C SER A 45 -4.75 -12.15 -4.78
N ARG A 46 -4.02 -12.77 -5.72
CA ARG A 46 -2.76 -12.30 -6.31
C ARG A 46 -1.56 -12.23 -5.35
N HIS A 47 -1.69 -12.78 -4.16
CA HIS A 47 -0.52 -13.00 -3.30
C HIS A 47 0.31 -14.18 -3.81
N PHE A 48 1.62 -14.03 -3.71
CA PHE A 48 2.56 -15.14 -3.95
C PHE A 48 2.73 -15.96 -2.69
N VAL A 49 2.70 -17.27 -2.84
CA VAL A 49 3.01 -18.22 -1.77
C VAL A 49 4.24 -19.03 -2.18
N VAL A 50 5.14 -19.20 -1.24
CA VAL A 50 6.32 -20.05 -1.37
C VAL A 50 6.33 -21.11 -0.29
N LEU A 51 6.99 -22.24 -0.58
CA LEU A 51 7.19 -23.32 0.37
C LEU A 51 8.48 -23.08 1.16
N VAL A 52 8.34 -22.98 2.47
CA VAL A 52 9.44 -22.62 3.39
C VAL A 52 9.71 -23.74 4.38
N LYS A 53 10.96 -24.13 4.55
CA LYS A 53 11.38 -24.97 5.68
C LYS A 53 11.99 -24.09 6.75
N LEU A 54 11.64 -24.37 8.00
CA LEU A 54 12.14 -23.70 9.20
C LEU A 54 12.84 -24.75 10.08
N ASN A 55 14.15 -24.62 10.25
CA ASN A 55 14.99 -25.60 10.98
C ASN A 55 14.76 -27.04 10.48
N ASP A 56 14.73 -27.20 9.17
CA ASP A 56 14.49 -28.46 8.43
C ASP A 56 13.07 -29.07 8.59
N LYS A 57 12.16 -28.36 9.27
CA LYS A 57 10.74 -28.73 9.37
C LYS A 57 9.90 -28.04 8.29
N GLY A 58 8.79 -28.62 7.95
CA GLY A 58 7.89 -28.15 6.87
C GLY A 58 7.88 -29.12 5.67
N PRO A 59 7.55 -28.69 4.45
CA PRO A 59 7.41 -27.27 4.05
C PRO A 59 6.12 -26.62 4.56
N TYR A 60 6.20 -25.34 4.92
CA TYR A 60 5.10 -24.48 5.30
C TYR A 60 4.80 -23.49 4.18
N ARG A 61 3.54 -23.06 4.06
CA ARG A 61 3.12 -22.11 3.03
C ARG A 61 3.13 -20.68 3.57
N LEU A 62 4.06 -19.87 3.11
CA LEU A 62 4.19 -18.47 3.52
C LEU A 62 3.97 -17.53 2.34
N ILE A 63 3.25 -16.42 2.59
CA ILE A 63 3.14 -15.33 1.62
C ILE A 63 4.51 -14.68 1.45
N LEU A 64 4.95 -14.52 0.21
CA LEU A 64 6.13 -13.76 -0.16
C LEU A 64 5.74 -12.29 -0.26
N ASP A 65 6.15 -11.46 0.70
CA ASP A 65 5.77 -10.05 0.77
C ASP A 65 7.01 -9.15 0.94
N THR A 66 7.44 -8.54 -0.15
CA THR A 66 8.59 -7.62 -0.15
C THR A 66 8.33 -6.32 0.62
N GLY A 67 7.06 -5.96 0.83
CA GLY A 67 6.64 -4.81 1.62
C GLY A 67 6.58 -5.08 3.13
N ALA A 68 6.59 -6.34 3.55
CA ALA A 68 6.56 -6.70 4.96
C ALA A 68 7.93 -6.44 5.61
N PRO A 69 8.02 -5.58 6.64
CA PRO A 69 9.27 -5.29 7.33
C PRO A 69 9.77 -6.46 8.17
N LEU A 70 8.91 -7.43 8.45
CA LEU A 70 9.17 -8.58 9.30
C LEU A 70 8.78 -9.88 8.60
N THR A 71 9.46 -10.97 8.97
CA THR A 71 8.96 -12.32 8.74
C THR A 71 8.03 -12.68 9.89
N ILE A 72 6.81 -13.11 9.57
CA ILE A 72 5.78 -13.48 10.54
C ILE A 72 5.48 -14.97 10.39
N ILE A 73 5.50 -15.67 11.50
CA ILE A 73 5.27 -17.13 11.59
C ILE A 73 4.09 -17.33 12.55
N ASN A 74 3.06 -18.05 12.13
CA ASN A 74 1.94 -18.32 13.01
C ASN A 74 2.31 -19.30 14.15
N SER A 75 1.51 -19.29 15.20
CA SER A 75 1.76 -20.09 16.41
C SER A 75 1.79 -21.60 16.11
N ARG A 76 1.01 -22.05 15.12
CA ARG A 76 0.94 -23.46 14.72
C ARG A 76 2.28 -23.98 14.23
N ILE A 77 2.86 -23.33 13.21
CA ILE A 77 4.13 -23.78 12.62
C ILE A 77 5.33 -23.45 13.52
N ALA A 78 5.22 -22.39 14.33
CA ALA A 78 6.26 -22.10 15.33
C ALA A 78 6.42 -23.26 16.32
N LYS A 79 5.31 -23.83 16.80
CA LYS A 79 5.30 -25.00 17.67
C LYS A 79 5.84 -26.24 16.95
N ASP A 80 5.38 -26.50 15.73
CA ASP A 80 5.79 -27.64 14.92
C ASP A 80 7.29 -27.63 14.60
N ALA A 81 7.82 -26.44 14.25
CA ALA A 81 9.23 -26.25 13.94
C ALA A 81 10.14 -26.13 15.20
N GLY A 82 9.57 -26.27 16.39
CA GLY A 82 10.31 -26.18 17.65
C GLY A 82 10.89 -24.79 17.92
N LEU A 83 10.26 -23.75 17.38
CA LEU A 83 10.65 -22.36 17.57
C LEU A 83 10.08 -21.86 18.90
N THR A 84 10.91 -21.80 19.91
CA THR A 84 10.53 -21.30 21.24
C THR A 84 10.85 -19.83 21.40
N LYS A 85 10.07 -19.14 22.24
CA LYS A 85 10.36 -17.75 22.63
C LYS A 85 11.75 -17.67 23.25
N LYS A 86 12.57 -16.72 22.80
CA LYS A 86 13.67 -16.26 23.68
C LYS A 86 13.02 -15.56 24.86
N SER A 87 13.16 -16.16 26.04
CA SER A 87 12.80 -15.50 27.29
C SER A 87 13.75 -14.33 27.52
N GLY A 88 13.31 -13.12 27.27
CA GLY A 88 14.13 -11.94 27.50
C GLY A 88 13.64 -10.71 26.73
N GLY A 89 12.96 -9.80 27.40
CA GLY A 89 12.90 -8.41 27.05
C GLY A 89 11.81 -7.98 26.06
N GLY A 90 10.61 -7.89 26.51
CA GLY A 90 9.50 -7.28 25.79
C GLY A 90 8.75 -6.25 26.61
N GLY A 91 9.45 -5.32 27.25
CA GLY A 91 8.89 -4.15 27.90
C GLY A 91 9.08 -2.89 27.05
N GLY A 92 8.69 -2.93 25.77
CA GLY A 92 8.69 -1.77 24.91
C GLY A 92 7.27 -1.41 24.50
N ILE A 93 7.14 -0.35 23.70
CA ILE A 93 5.88 0.19 23.16
C ILE A 93 5.00 -0.86 22.49
N LEU A 94 5.58 -1.91 21.91
CA LEU A 94 4.85 -3.06 21.35
C LEU A 94 4.17 -3.91 22.42
N GLY A 95 4.62 -3.86 23.69
CA GLY A 95 3.89 -4.38 24.84
C GLY A 95 2.63 -3.57 25.14
N LEU A 96 2.63 -2.28 24.84
CA LEU A 96 1.49 -1.36 25.04
C LEU A 96 0.40 -1.58 23.97
N LEU A 97 0.76 -2.08 22.79
CA LEU A 97 -0.20 -2.44 21.71
C LEU A 97 -0.87 -3.80 21.95
N GLY A 98 -0.82 -4.34 23.18
CA GLY A 98 -1.62 -5.49 23.60
C GLY A 98 -1.00 -6.86 23.35
N GLY A 99 0.26 -6.93 22.96
CA GLY A 99 0.97 -8.21 22.80
C GLY A 99 2.44 -7.99 22.55
N GLY A 100 3.29 -8.32 23.49
CA GLY A 100 4.72 -8.33 23.24
C GLY A 100 5.00 -9.19 22.00
N LEU A 101 5.61 -8.60 20.96
CA LEU A 101 6.01 -9.37 19.79
C LEU A 101 6.96 -10.47 20.24
N ASN A 102 6.55 -11.72 20.03
CA ASN A 102 7.35 -12.87 20.30
C ASN A 102 8.45 -12.99 19.26
N GLN A 103 9.53 -12.24 19.46
CA GLN A 103 10.70 -12.28 18.59
C GLN A 103 11.43 -13.61 18.75
N ILE A 104 11.79 -14.19 17.62
CA ILE A 104 12.58 -15.41 17.54
C ILE A 104 13.70 -15.25 16.52
N GLN A 105 14.68 -16.10 16.62
CA GLN A 105 15.68 -16.30 15.58
C GLN A 105 15.53 -17.70 15.00
N VAL A 106 15.23 -17.77 13.71
CA VAL A 106 15.21 -19.03 12.97
C VAL A 106 16.64 -19.36 12.56
N ALA A 107 17.18 -20.46 13.05
CA ALA A 107 18.55 -20.83 12.76
C ALA A 107 18.77 -21.06 11.26
N LYS A 108 17.82 -21.73 10.61
CA LYS A 108 17.84 -22.04 9.17
C LYS A 108 16.46 -21.82 8.57
N MET A 109 16.38 -20.94 7.59
CA MET A 109 15.18 -20.70 6.77
C MET A 109 15.52 -21.02 5.33
N GLN A 110 14.74 -21.89 4.68
CA GLN A 110 15.00 -22.38 3.33
C GLN A 110 13.77 -22.25 2.47
N VAL A 111 13.93 -21.68 1.27
CA VAL A 111 12.91 -21.50 0.24
C VAL A 111 13.44 -22.10 -1.06
N GLY A 112 12.97 -23.30 -1.42
CA GLY A 112 13.63 -24.08 -2.46
C GLY A 112 15.09 -24.35 -2.10
N ASP A 113 16.02 -24.00 -2.98
CA ASP A 113 17.47 -24.11 -2.74
C ASP A 113 18.07 -22.85 -2.11
N VAL A 114 17.25 -21.81 -1.91
CA VAL A 114 17.68 -20.55 -1.29
C VAL A 114 17.67 -20.69 0.22
N MET A 115 18.80 -20.45 0.87
CA MET A 115 18.98 -20.60 2.31
C MET A 115 19.40 -19.29 2.97
N SER A 116 18.83 -19.01 4.12
CA SER A 116 19.20 -17.91 4.99
C SER A 116 19.35 -18.39 6.42
N GLU A 117 20.52 -18.15 7.00
CA GLU A 117 20.80 -18.48 8.40
C GLU A 117 20.49 -17.30 9.32
N LYS A 118 20.21 -17.63 10.59
CA LYS A 118 19.98 -16.67 11.69
C LYS A 118 18.98 -15.58 11.32
N SER A 119 17.91 -15.96 10.61
CA SER A 119 16.87 -15.03 10.19
C SER A 119 15.96 -14.67 11.35
N GLY A 120 15.75 -13.37 11.58
CA GLY A 120 14.79 -12.89 12.57
C GLY A 120 13.36 -13.08 12.08
N ALA A 121 12.48 -13.44 13.00
CA ALA A 121 11.04 -13.56 12.75
C ALA A 121 10.24 -13.23 14.01
N VAL A 122 8.95 -13.08 13.86
CA VAL A 122 7.99 -12.84 14.94
C VAL A 122 6.95 -13.95 14.91
N ILE A 123 6.64 -14.52 16.07
CA ILE A 123 5.51 -15.44 16.21
C ILE A 123 4.26 -14.61 16.46
N MET A 124 3.34 -14.63 15.50
CA MET A 124 2.08 -13.89 15.59
C MET A 124 1.02 -14.50 14.66
N ASP A 125 -0.17 -14.72 15.18
CA ASP A 125 -1.33 -15.08 14.39
C ASP A 125 -1.91 -13.80 13.78
N HIS A 126 -1.40 -13.44 12.59
CA HIS A 126 -1.74 -12.17 11.93
C HIS A 126 -3.13 -12.22 11.31
N PRO A 127 -4.05 -11.28 11.62
CA PRO A 127 -5.44 -11.34 11.17
C PRO A 127 -5.60 -11.41 9.64
N THR A 128 -4.82 -10.66 8.88
CA THR A 128 -4.87 -10.69 7.41
C THR A 128 -4.39 -12.04 6.86
N VAL A 129 -3.32 -12.62 7.43
CA VAL A 129 -2.85 -13.95 7.04
C VAL A 129 -3.92 -15.00 7.31
N GLN A 130 -4.56 -14.93 8.48
CA GLN A 130 -5.65 -15.82 8.85
C GLN A 130 -6.83 -15.69 7.88
N ALA A 131 -7.24 -14.46 7.54
CA ALA A 131 -8.32 -14.22 6.60
C ALA A 131 -8.02 -14.78 5.20
N ILE A 132 -6.80 -14.59 4.69
CA ILE A 132 -6.36 -15.16 3.42
C ILE A 132 -6.30 -16.67 3.50
N SER A 133 -5.77 -17.23 4.60
CA SER A 133 -5.74 -18.67 4.83
C SER A 133 -7.12 -19.27 4.81
N ASP A 134 -8.06 -18.68 5.55
CA ASP A 134 -9.45 -19.18 5.64
C ASP A 134 -10.19 -19.13 4.29
N ALA A 135 -9.88 -18.13 3.46
CA ALA A 135 -10.47 -18.00 2.14
C ALA A 135 -9.98 -19.05 1.13
N PHE A 136 -8.77 -19.60 1.29
CA PHE A 136 -8.15 -20.45 0.28
C PHE A 136 -7.62 -21.80 0.79
N LYS A 137 -7.78 -22.13 2.09
CA LYS A 137 -7.23 -23.35 2.70
C LYS A 137 -7.80 -24.65 2.11
N ASP A 138 -9.04 -24.63 1.67
CA ASP A 138 -9.73 -25.85 1.19
C ASP A 138 -9.16 -26.30 -0.17
N ASP A 139 -8.67 -25.34 -0.98
CA ASP A 139 -8.09 -25.64 -2.30
C ASP A 139 -6.60 -26.00 -2.23
N SER A 140 -5.85 -25.35 -1.35
CA SER A 140 -4.38 -25.39 -1.40
C SER A 140 -3.72 -25.62 -0.03
N GLY A 141 -4.51 -25.72 1.03
CA GLY A 141 -4.04 -25.83 2.42
C GLY A 141 -3.78 -24.47 3.08
N PRO A 142 -3.50 -24.46 4.39
CA PRO A 142 -3.39 -23.24 5.18
C PRO A 142 -2.20 -22.37 4.79
N ILE A 143 -2.35 -21.07 4.97
CA ILE A 143 -1.26 -20.09 4.91
C ILE A 143 -0.72 -19.88 6.33
N ASP A 144 0.58 -19.99 6.49
CA ASP A 144 1.22 -20.11 7.80
C ASP A 144 1.98 -18.87 8.27
N GLY A 145 2.04 -17.83 7.42
CA GLY A 145 2.74 -16.61 7.75
C GLY A 145 3.14 -15.80 6.53
N ILE A 146 4.09 -14.90 6.76
CA ILE A 146 4.66 -14.01 5.76
C ILE A 146 6.19 -14.13 5.84
N ILE A 147 6.84 -14.28 4.70
CA ILE A 147 8.28 -14.09 4.58
C ILE A 147 8.56 -12.68 4.07
N GLY A 148 9.30 -11.88 4.82
CA GLY A 148 9.49 -10.46 4.62
C GLY A 148 10.94 -10.02 4.42
N PHE A 149 11.20 -8.75 4.57
CA PHE A 149 12.47 -8.06 4.34
C PHE A 149 13.70 -8.78 4.90
N PRO A 150 13.71 -9.35 6.11
CA PRO A 150 14.92 -9.99 6.67
C PRO A 150 15.48 -11.13 5.82
N PHE A 151 14.61 -11.77 5.05
CA PHE A 151 15.02 -12.81 4.11
C PHE A 151 15.44 -12.18 2.77
N PHE A 152 14.58 -11.35 2.17
CA PHE A 152 14.77 -10.86 0.80
C PHE A 152 15.93 -9.90 0.63
N ALA A 153 16.23 -9.09 1.63
CA ALA A 153 17.25 -8.05 1.54
C ALA A 153 18.62 -8.58 1.11
N LYS A 154 18.87 -9.86 1.30
CA LYS A 154 20.12 -10.54 0.95
C LYS A 154 20.23 -10.91 -0.54
N PHE A 155 19.15 -10.68 -1.30
CA PHE A 155 19.04 -11.14 -2.69
C PHE A 155 18.56 -10.04 -3.63
N ALA A 156 19.06 -10.04 -4.86
CA ALA A 156 18.38 -9.44 -5.99
C ALA A 156 17.34 -10.46 -6.48
N MET A 157 16.12 -10.00 -6.74
CA MET A 157 15.00 -10.88 -7.09
C MET A 157 14.41 -10.50 -8.44
N THR A 158 14.02 -11.52 -9.22
CA THR A 158 13.21 -11.35 -10.43
C THR A 158 11.98 -12.23 -10.31
N VAL A 159 10.80 -11.66 -10.53
CA VAL A 159 9.52 -12.39 -10.50
C VAL A 159 9.03 -12.60 -11.93
N ASP A 160 8.82 -13.85 -12.31
CA ASP A 160 8.21 -14.24 -13.59
C ASP A 160 6.79 -14.76 -13.32
N TYR A 161 5.79 -13.91 -13.58
CA TYR A 161 4.38 -14.25 -13.39
C TYR A 161 3.89 -15.33 -14.36
N GLN A 162 4.45 -15.37 -15.57
CA GLN A 162 4.04 -16.31 -16.59
C GLN A 162 4.50 -17.73 -16.25
N LYS A 163 5.73 -17.85 -15.78
CA LYS A 163 6.30 -19.14 -15.36
C LYS A 163 5.92 -19.51 -13.93
N LYS A 164 5.40 -18.54 -13.17
CA LYS A 164 5.16 -18.68 -11.73
C LYS A 164 6.43 -19.06 -10.96
N GLU A 165 7.46 -18.27 -11.18
CA GLU A 165 8.77 -18.47 -10.58
C GLU A 165 9.31 -17.15 -10.02
N VAL A 166 10.12 -17.25 -8.98
CA VAL A 166 10.97 -16.16 -8.52
C VAL A 166 12.42 -16.63 -8.52
N SER A 167 13.31 -15.81 -9.06
CA SER A 167 14.73 -16.06 -9.00
C SER A 167 15.39 -15.21 -7.93
N PHE A 168 16.36 -15.79 -7.23
CA PHE A 168 17.13 -15.17 -6.17
C PHE A 168 18.62 -15.22 -6.53
N LYS A 169 19.27 -14.04 -6.51
CA LYS A 169 20.71 -13.93 -6.65
C LYS A 169 21.29 -13.24 -5.42
N PRO A 170 22.23 -13.84 -4.67
CA PRO A 170 22.88 -13.17 -3.56
C PRO A 170 23.45 -11.81 -3.98
N ASN A 171 23.17 -10.74 -3.22
CA ASN A 171 23.60 -9.38 -3.54
C ASN A 171 24.69 -8.84 -2.61
N GLY A 172 25.13 -9.64 -1.64
CA GLY A 172 26.14 -9.26 -0.65
C GLY A 172 25.64 -8.31 0.44
N TYR A 173 24.38 -7.89 0.41
CA TYR A 173 23.79 -7.05 1.45
C TYR A 173 23.68 -7.83 2.77
N LYS A 174 24.14 -7.20 3.84
CA LYS A 174 24.02 -7.73 5.20
C LYS A 174 23.05 -6.83 5.95
N PRO A 175 21.77 -7.24 6.12
CA PRO A 175 20.85 -6.48 6.93
C PRO A 175 21.40 -6.35 8.35
N GLY A 176 21.40 -5.13 8.88
CA GLY A 176 21.73 -4.84 10.26
C GLY A 176 20.70 -5.44 11.22
N ASP A 177 20.70 -4.98 12.46
CA ASP A 177 19.62 -5.30 13.40
C ASP A 177 18.36 -4.52 13.06
N TYR A 178 17.67 -4.97 11.99
CA TYR A 178 16.47 -4.33 11.47
C TYR A 178 15.34 -4.23 12.51
N MET A 179 15.32 -5.14 13.51
CA MET A 179 14.36 -5.05 14.61
C MET A 179 14.66 -3.86 15.51
N LYS A 180 15.92 -3.66 15.85
CA LYS A 180 16.35 -2.49 16.60
C LYS A 180 16.06 -1.21 15.81
N ASP A 181 16.41 -1.17 14.51
CA ASP A 181 16.18 -0.01 13.64
C ASP A 181 14.68 0.30 13.52
N LEU A 182 13.83 -0.71 13.41
CA LEU A 182 12.37 -0.56 13.40
C LEU A 182 11.87 -0.01 14.74
N MET A 183 12.32 -0.55 15.86
CA MET A 183 11.93 -0.09 17.21
C MET A 183 12.39 1.34 17.46
N ASP A 184 13.63 1.67 17.09
CA ASP A 184 14.16 3.04 17.21
C ASP A 184 13.37 4.03 16.33
N SER A 185 12.93 3.58 15.16
CA SER A 185 12.09 4.39 14.25
C SER A 185 10.69 4.60 14.83
N MET A 186 10.10 3.57 15.40
CA MET A 186 8.79 3.67 16.06
C MET A 186 8.86 4.57 17.30
N ALA A 187 9.90 4.46 18.12
CA ALA A 187 10.12 5.34 19.26
C ALA A 187 10.25 6.82 18.85
N LYS A 188 10.93 7.10 17.72
CA LYS A 188 11.03 8.45 17.15
C LYS A 188 9.67 8.97 16.66
N ILE A 189 8.81 8.09 16.12
CA ILE A 189 7.44 8.46 15.73
C ILE A 189 6.62 8.83 16.96
N GLU A 190 6.77 8.10 18.07
CA GLU A 190 6.10 8.43 19.34
C GLU A 190 6.58 9.76 19.92
N GLU A 191 7.88 10.03 19.87
CA GLU A 191 8.42 11.31 20.32
C GLU A 191 7.89 12.48 19.48
N LYS A 192 7.70 12.27 18.16
CA LYS A 192 7.03 13.23 17.28
C LYS A 192 5.54 13.36 17.57
N ASN A 193 4.90 12.29 18.05
CA ASN A 193 3.48 12.20 18.37
C ASN A 193 3.17 12.48 19.84
N LYS A 194 4.14 12.93 20.66
CA LYS A 194 3.83 13.49 21.98
C LYS A 194 2.66 14.45 21.83
N PRO A 195 1.63 14.41 22.71
CA PRO A 195 0.46 15.25 22.57
C PRO A 195 0.92 16.70 22.43
N ARG A 196 0.98 17.11 21.20
CA ARG A 196 1.08 18.53 20.90
C ARG A 196 -0.24 19.09 21.38
N VAL A 197 -0.18 20.10 22.22
CA VAL A 197 -1.34 20.96 22.46
C VAL A 197 -2.01 21.12 21.10
N LEU A 198 -3.28 20.70 20.99
CA LEU A 198 -4.05 20.84 19.77
C LEU A 198 -4.24 22.35 19.51
N ALA A 199 -3.17 22.99 19.06
CA ALA A 199 -3.31 24.25 18.36
C ALA A 199 -4.02 23.87 17.05
N SER A 200 -5.21 24.43 16.84
CA SER A 200 -5.91 24.29 15.58
C SER A 200 -4.91 24.59 14.45
N ALA A 201 -4.57 23.57 13.64
CA ALA A 201 -3.44 23.67 12.73
C ALA A 201 -3.60 24.86 11.78
N ALA A 202 -4.82 25.09 11.27
CA ALA A 202 -5.12 26.19 10.37
C ALA A 202 -6.60 26.57 10.47
N LEU A 203 -6.90 27.87 10.44
CA LEU A 203 -8.27 28.38 10.29
C LEU A 203 -8.55 28.62 8.80
N TRP A 204 -9.55 27.93 8.32
CA TRP A 204 -9.98 27.98 6.93
C TRP A 204 -11.14 28.95 6.71
N GLY A 205 -12.07 28.99 7.63
CA GLY A 205 -13.25 29.82 7.56
C GLY A 205 -14.34 29.27 6.63
N PHE A 206 -14.49 27.93 6.55
CA PHE A 206 -15.61 27.28 5.89
C PHE A 206 -16.01 25.98 6.58
N ALA A 207 -17.23 25.53 6.30
CA ALA A 207 -17.75 24.24 6.73
C ALA A 207 -18.23 23.44 5.53
N VAL A 208 -18.04 22.13 5.59
CA VAL A 208 -18.45 21.17 4.56
C VAL A 208 -19.42 20.15 5.11
N ASP A 209 -20.19 19.55 4.21
CA ASP A 209 -21.10 18.47 4.50
C ASP A 209 -21.13 17.45 3.36
N LYS A 210 -21.50 16.21 3.69
CA LYS A 210 -21.76 15.15 2.73
C LYS A 210 -22.83 14.21 3.27
N GLU A 211 -23.95 14.14 2.58
CA GLU A 211 -25.02 13.22 2.92
C GLU A 211 -24.57 11.76 2.63
N LYS A 212 -25.08 10.82 3.42
CA LYS A 212 -24.71 9.39 3.28
C LYS A 212 -25.07 8.80 1.91
N SER A 213 -26.08 9.35 1.26
CA SER A 213 -26.54 8.97 -0.09
C SER A 213 -25.81 9.68 -1.23
N ASP A 214 -24.92 10.61 -0.89
CA ASP A 214 -24.18 11.38 -1.90
C ASP A 214 -22.94 10.62 -2.35
N GLU A 215 -23.04 9.93 -3.50
CA GLU A 215 -21.95 9.15 -4.11
C GLU A 215 -21.05 9.99 -5.02
N ALA A 216 -21.40 11.26 -5.27
CA ALA A 216 -20.59 12.11 -6.16
C ALA A 216 -19.24 12.48 -5.52
N GLU A 217 -18.23 12.71 -6.35
CA GLU A 217 -16.90 13.13 -5.92
C GLU A 217 -16.92 14.44 -5.11
N GLY A 218 -16.06 14.55 -4.11
CA GLY A 218 -15.90 15.73 -3.29
C GLY A 218 -16.98 15.89 -2.21
N VAL A 219 -16.92 17.00 -1.46
CA VAL A 219 -17.85 17.40 -0.40
C VAL A 219 -18.49 18.74 -0.70
N THR A 220 -19.73 18.97 -0.25
CA THR A 220 -20.43 20.24 -0.45
C THR A 220 -19.99 21.28 0.58
N VAL A 221 -19.61 22.46 0.12
CA VAL A 221 -19.31 23.61 0.97
C VAL A 221 -20.65 24.23 1.43
N LYS A 222 -20.96 24.12 2.73
CA LYS A 222 -22.22 24.61 3.32
C LYS A 222 -22.14 26.08 3.71
N THR A 223 -21.04 26.47 4.34
CA THR A 223 -20.86 27.83 4.88
C THR A 223 -19.47 28.32 4.58
N VAL A 224 -19.35 29.59 4.22
CA VAL A 224 -18.08 30.28 4.04
C VAL A 224 -18.15 31.61 4.78
N PHE A 225 -17.18 31.86 5.66
CA PHE A 225 -17.05 33.15 6.31
C PHE A 225 -16.31 34.11 5.39
N ALA A 226 -16.95 35.20 5.00
CA ALA A 226 -16.42 36.14 4.01
C ALA A 226 -15.01 36.66 4.35
N ASP A 227 -14.77 36.98 5.61
CA ASP A 227 -13.48 37.45 6.13
C ASP A 227 -12.48 36.32 6.41
N GLY A 228 -12.90 35.06 6.29
CA GLY A 228 -12.05 33.89 6.46
C GLY A 228 -11.13 33.67 5.26
N ALA A 229 -10.12 32.82 5.45
CA ALA A 229 -9.14 32.48 4.41
C ALA A 229 -9.81 31.92 3.13
N ALA A 230 -10.79 31.07 3.29
CA ALA A 230 -11.53 30.46 2.17
C ALA A 230 -12.37 31.49 1.42
N GLY A 231 -13.08 32.40 2.14
CA GLY A 231 -13.84 33.48 1.51
C GLY A 231 -12.95 34.43 0.72
N LYS A 232 -11.83 34.85 1.29
CA LYS A 232 -10.82 35.67 0.61
C LYS A 232 -10.20 34.95 -0.59
N GLY A 233 -10.08 33.62 -0.53
CA GLY A 233 -9.63 32.78 -1.64
C GLY A 233 -10.70 32.52 -2.71
N GLY A 234 -11.92 33.07 -2.55
CA GLY A 234 -12.99 32.97 -3.53
C GLY A 234 -13.88 31.72 -3.43
N LEU A 235 -13.74 30.93 -2.37
CA LEU A 235 -14.64 29.80 -2.06
C LEU A 235 -16.03 30.33 -1.73
N LYS A 236 -17.09 29.65 -2.15
CA LYS A 236 -18.50 30.04 -1.90
C LYS A 236 -19.31 28.87 -1.37
N ALA A 237 -20.33 29.18 -0.60
CA ALA A 237 -21.34 28.19 -0.25
C ALA A 237 -22.00 27.66 -1.53
N GLY A 238 -22.24 26.35 -1.58
CA GLY A 238 -22.73 25.65 -2.74
C GLY A 238 -21.62 25.10 -3.66
N ASP A 239 -20.38 25.52 -3.52
CA ASP A 239 -19.27 24.86 -4.21
C ASP A 239 -19.15 23.40 -3.79
N ARG A 240 -18.67 22.57 -4.69
CA ARG A 240 -18.27 21.21 -4.38
C ARG A 240 -16.75 21.12 -4.36
N LEU A 241 -16.17 20.94 -3.19
CA LEU A 241 -14.74 20.82 -3.01
C LEU A 241 -14.29 19.43 -3.46
N LEU A 242 -13.48 19.36 -4.51
CA LEU A 242 -12.99 18.10 -5.10
C LEU A 242 -11.61 17.73 -4.56
N THR A 243 -10.71 18.71 -4.46
CA THR A 243 -9.38 18.48 -3.89
C THR A 243 -8.90 19.67 -3.08
N LEU A 244 -8.02 19.39 -2.10
CA LEU A 244 -7.34 20.38 -1.29
C LEU A 244 -5.84 20.05 -1.22
N ASP A 245 -4.98 20.94 -1.73
CA ASP A 245 -3.54 20.73 -1.87
C ASP A 245 -3.20 19.40 -2.58
N GLY A 246 -3.94 19.08 -3.64
CA GLY A 246 -3.78 17.87 -4.44
C GLY A 246 -4.32 16.58 -3.81
N ARG A 247 -5.01 16.66 -2.66
CA ARG A 247 -5.65 15.51 -2.00
C ARG A 247 -7.14 15.50 -2.25
N TRP A 248 -7.67 14.33 -2.52
CA TRP A 248 -9.11 14.12 -2.68
C TRP A 248 -9.87 14.45 -1.40
N THR A 249 -11.08 14.97 -1.55
CA THR A 249 -11.96 15.36 -0.45
C THR A 249 -13.32 14.67 -0.56
N ASP A 250 -13.33 13.39 -0.91
CA ASP A 250 -14.55 12.63 -1.21
C ASP A 250 -15.39 12.31 0.02
N THR A 251 -14.78 12.38 1.21
CA THR A 251 -15.48 12.24 2.49
C THR A 251 -15.14 13.38 3.43
N LEU A 252 -15.96 13.54 4.48
CA LEU A 252 -15.65 14.51 5.55
C LEU A 252 -14.31 14.17 6.23
N GLY A 253 -14.01 12.87 6.37
CA GLY A 253 -12.74 12.40 6.92
C GLY A 253 -11.55 12.79 6.05
N ASP A 254 -11.63 12.55 4.74
CA ASP A 254 -10.56 12.92 3.79
C ASP A 254 -10.32 14.43 3.81
N THR A 255 -11.41 15.22 3.84
CA THR A 255 -11.33 16.68 3.92
C THR A 255 -10.63 17.13 5.20
N ALA A 256 -10.97 16.53 6.35
CA ALA A 256 -10.34 16.84 7.64
C ALA A 256 -8.85 16.49 7.62
N VAL A 257 -8.48 15.32 7.07
CA VAL A 257 -7.09 14.89 6.91
C VAL A 257 -6.34 15.85 5.99
N ALA A 258 -6.89 16.16 4.81
CA ALA A 258 -6.27 17.08 3.87
C ALA A 258 -6.01 18.45 4.51
N ALA A 259 -7.00 18.99 5.21
CA ALA A 259 -6.89 20.29 5.91
C ALA A 259 -5.86 20.26 7.05
N SER A 260 -5.75 19.15 7.81
CA SER A 260 -4.85 19.03 8.95
C SER A 260 -3.37 18.99 8.58
N LEU A 261 -3.06 18.58 7.36
CA LEU A 261 -1.68 18.47 6.86
C LEU A 261 -1.11 19.81 6.37
N ILE A 262 -1.95 20.84 6.27
CA ILE A 262 -1.56 22.14 5.74
C ILE A 262 -1.16 23.08 6.87
N LYS A 263 0.03 23.67 6.74
CA LYS A 263 0.52 24.63 7.71
C LYS A 263 -0.15 26.00 7.50
N PRO A 264 -0.51 26.72 8.59
CA PRO A 264 -0.99 28.10 8.50
C PRO A 264 0.00 28.97 7.72
N GLY A 265 -0.50 29.93 6.94
CA GLY A 265 0.29 30.83 6.13
C GLY A 265 0.80 30.24 4.81
N LYS A 266 0.66 28.94 4.57
CA LYS A 266 0.98 28.30 3.29
C LYS A 266 -0.19 28.44 2.32
N ALA A 267 0.01 29.10 1.18
CA ALA A 267 -0.95 29.12 0.10
C ALA A 267 -1.08 27.73 -0.54
N VAL A 268 -2.30 27.25 -0.70
CA VAL A 268 -2.61 25.94 -1.30
C VAL A 268 -3.67 26.08 -2.35
N ILE A 269 -3.74 25.09 -3.24
CA ILE A 269 -4.74 25.03 -4.30
C ILE A 269 -5.91 24.18 -3.81
N ALA A 270 -7.12 24.74 -3.94
CA ALA A 270 -8.39 24.02 -3.85
C ALA A 270 -9.01 23.92 -5.25
N ILE A 271 -9.39 22.71 -5.65
CA ILE A 271 -10.19 22.50 -6.86
C ILE A 271 -11.62 22.33 -6.43
N VAL A 272 -12.52 23.13 -7.03
CA VAL A 272 -13.94 23.07 -6.73
C VAL A 272 -14.75 23.00 -8.02
N MET A 273 -15.93 22.38 -7.95
CA MET A 273 -16.96 22.45 -8.98
C MET A 273 -17.99 23.51 -8.59
N ARG A 274 -18.21 24.48 -9.47
CA ARG A 274 -19.22 25.55 -9.32
C ARG A 274 -19.98 25.71 -10.62
N ASP A 275 -21.31 25.60 -10.59
CA ASP A 275 -22.16 25.73 -11.77
C ASP A 275 -21.72 24.85 -12.95
N GLY A 276 -21.31 23.60 -12.63
CA GLY A 276 -20.84 22.63 -13.62
C GLY A 276 -19.45 22.91 -14.19
N LYS A 277 -18.70 23.86 -13.63
CA LYS A 277 -17.33 24.21 -14.07
C LYS A 277 -16.33 23.98 -12.93
N GLU A 278 -15.22 23.37 -13.29
CA GLU A 278 -14.10 23.24 -12.39
C GLU A 278 -13.34 24.58 -12.25
N LEU A 279 -13.11 24.98 -11.02
CA LEU A 279 -12.37 26.21 -10.70
C LEU A 279 -11.19 25.87 -9.79
N LYS A 280 -10.09 26.55 -10.05
CA LYS A 280 -8.86 26.47 -9.24
C LYS A 280 -8.78 27.71 -8.36
N LEU A 281 -8.88 27.53 -7.05
CA LEU A 281 -8.82 28.60 -6.06
C LEU A 281 -7.52 28.50 -5.28
N THR A 282 -6.95 29.67 -4.94
CA THR A 282 -5.79 29.73 -4.03
C THR A 282 -6.25 30.21 -2.66
N ILE A 283 -6.05 29.39 -1.64
CA ILE A 283 -6.46 29.66 -0.26
C ILE A 283 -5.23 29.66 0.64
N THR A 284 -5.08 30.69 1.47
CA THR A 284 -4.00 30.77 2.48
C THR A 284 -4.62 30.76 3.85
N PRO A 285 -4.72 29.58 4.52
CA PRO A 285 -5.32 29.48 5.84
C PRO A 285 -4.47 30.23 6.87
N THR A 286 -5.15 30.81 7.87
CA THR A 286 -4.50 31.57 8.93
C THR A 286 -4.23 30.70 10.16
N THR A 287 -3.38 31.19 11.07
CA THR A 287 -3.15 30.56 12.37
C THR A 287 -4.44 30.67 13.20
N GLY A 288 -4.85 29.55 13.83
CA GLY A 288 -5.85 29.60 14.88
C GLY A 288 -5.28 30.24 16.15
N ASN A 289 -6.06 31.07 16.79
CA ASN A 289 -5.73 31.64 18.11
C ASN A 289 -6.00 30.61 19.20
#